data_d843bb852b9a38db46ea6b77b3115525
#
_entry.id   d843bb852b9a38db46ea6b77b3115525
#
_cell.length_a   1.000
_cell.length_b   1.000
_cell.length_c   1.000
_cell.angle_alpha   90.00
_cell.angle_beta   90.00
_cell.angle_gamma   90.00
#
_symmetry.space_group_name_H-M   'P 1'
#
loop_
_entity.id
_entity.type
_entity.pdbx_description
1 polymer ?
#
loop_
_entity_poly.entity_id
_entity_poly.type
_entity_poly.pdbx_seq_one_letter_code
_entity_poly.pdbx_strand_id
1 'polypeptide(L)'
;MQTQIAAGRVYDFSHAVGRSAASGTGFRMPVAVATGVGTDAASYVISRGFEMIPNVHWSRTGVGTRVTKVIFGGISGEEELVTEFGKYGEDPGRFIWPAGIAVDSQGAVYVXDEWLNRVSIFDGDGKFLQCWGTPGAEEGELDGPSGILVDANDDLYISDTRNHRVQKFTKDGVLMAAWGGLGSGEGQLDSPWGIASDSEGYLYVSDHMNHRVQKFTPEGEFVASFGSEGTGRGELGRPSGVAVDPDGDVYVCDWSNNRVQVFGPDGRFITTLRGDAYELSHWAKMTVATNPDAVRRRREVPNPQVEWRFDMPSDLVFDTANERLLVADTQRQRIQIYNKLRDYAIPSRTI
;
A
#
# COMPACT_ATOMS: atom_id res chain seq x y z
N MET A 1 -11.69 10.24 -19.14
CA MET A 1 -11.43 10.86 -17.82
C MET A 1 -12.60 10.53 -16.94
N GLN A 2 -12.35 9.87 -15.82
CA GLN A 2 -13.41 9.54 -14.86
C GLN A 2 -13.17 10.37 -13.60
N THR A 3 -13.95 11.43 -13.48
CA THR A 3 -13.90 12.33 -12.33
C THR A 3 -15.00 11.95 -11.36
N GLN A 4 -14.64 11.74 -10.09
CA GLN A 4 -15.57 11.43 -9.03
C GLN A 4 -15.64 12.60 -8.05
N ILE A 5 -16.86 13.10 -7.79
CA ILE A 5 -17.08 14.23 -6.89
C ILE A 5 -17.95 13.75 -5.72
N ALA A 6 -17.48 13.97 -4.51
CA ALA A 6 -18.21 13.59 -3.30
C ALA A 6 -17.83 14.47 -2.13
N ALA A 7 -18.84 15.09 -1.48
CA ALA A 7 -18.68 15.91 -0.27
C ALA A 7 -17.56 16.97 -0.41
N GLY A 8 -17.49 17.62 -1.57
CA GLY A 8 -16.51 18.67 -1.84
C GLY A 8 -15.12 18.17 -2.23
N ARG A 9 -14.91 16.85 -2.33
CA ARG A 9 -13.66 16.25 -2.80
C ARG A 9 -13.83 15.84 -4.25
N VAL A 10 -12.74 15.97 -5.01
CA VAL A 10 -12.74 15.61 -6.44
C VAL A 10 -11.54 14.70 -6.71
N TYR A 11 -11.84 13.51 -7.19
CA TYR A 11 -10.82 12.50 -7.54
C TYR A 11 -10.89 12.22 -9.04
N ASP A 12 -9.75 12.33 -9.69
CA ASP A 12 -9.63 12.07 -11.12
C ASP A 12 -8.70 10.88 -11.32
N PHE A 13 -9.20 9.80 -11.92
CA PHE A 13 -8.31 8.71 -12.31
C PHE A 13 -7.29 9.24 -13.32
N SER A 14 -6.02 9.15 -12.98
CA SER A 14 -4.92 9.59 -13.85
C SER A 14 -4.53 8.47 -14.82
N HIS A 15 -3.84 7.47 -14.30
CA HIS A 15 -3.36 6.36 -15.12
C HIS A 15 -3.00 5.18 -14.21
N ALA A 16 -2.64 4.07 -14.83
CA ALA A 16 -2.10 2.91 -14.12
C ALA A 16 -0.69 2.63 -14.59
N VAL A 17 0.18 2.21 -13.69
CA VAL A 17 1.55 1.82 -13.99
C VAL A 17 1.75 0.37 -13.59
N GLY A 18 2.32 -0.43 -14.49
CA GLY A 18 2.70 -1.81 -14.20
C GLY A 18 2.20 -2.79 -15.24
N ARG A 19 2.69 -3.99 -15.11
CA ARG A 19 2.30 -5.21 -15.81
C ARG A 19 2.93 -6.37 -15.05
N SER A 20 2.46 -7.57 -15.28
CA SER A 20 3.08 -8.74 -14.65
C SER A 20 4.52 -8.92 -15.17
N ALA A 21 5.50 -8.79 -14.28
CA ALA A 21 6.91 -8.94 -14.65
C ALA A 21 7.73 -9.44 -13.47
N ALA A 22 8.57 -10.43 -13.73
CA ALA A 22 9.48 -10.98 -12.73
C ALA A 22 10.70 -10.06 -12.50
N SER A 23 11.01 -9.22 -13.48
CA SER A 23 12.08 -8.22 -13.41
C SER A 23 11.81 -7.15 -14.45
N GLY A 24 12.48 -6.02 -14.34
CA GLY A 24 12.32 -4.92 -15.27
C GLY A 24 10.99 -4.21 -15.13
N THR A 25 10.55 -3.55 -16.18
CA THR A 25 9.34 -2.70 -16.16
C THR A 25 8.10 -3.53 -15.85
N GLY A 26 7.63 -3.43 -14.59
CA GLY A 26 6.43 -4.12 -14.13
C GLY A 26 6.54 -4.54 -12.68
N PHE A 27 5.46 -5.15 -12.19
CA PHE A 27 5.38 -5.61 -10.79
C PHE A 27 4.90 -7.05 -10.75
N ARG A 28 5.28 -7.76 -9.69
CA ARG A 28 4.80 -9.13 -9.46
C ARG A 28 4.14 -9.19 -8.10
N MET A 29 2.81 -9.16 -8.08
CA MET A 29 2.02 -9.00 -6.85
C MET A 29 2.53 -7.80 -6.04
N PRO A 30 2.30 -6.56 -6.51
CA PRO A 30 2.66 -5.38 -5.71
C PRO A 30 1.81 -5.37 -4.44
N VAL A 31 2.45 -5.35 -3.28
CA VAL A 31 1.75 -5.47 -2.00
C VAL A 31 1.91 -4.25 -1.11
N ALA A 32 2.91 -3.41 -1.36
CA ALA A 32 3.10 -2.19 -0.59
C ALA A 32 3.74 -1.12 -1.46
N VAL A 33 3.44 0.15 -1.14
CA VAL A 33 3.97 1.30 -1.87
C VAL A 33 4.28 2.44 -0.89
N ALA A 34 5.45 3.06 -1.07
CA ALA A 34 5.85 4.24 -0.29
C ALA A 34 6.39 5.32 -1.21
N THR A 35 6.16 6.58 -0.85
CA THR A 35 6.76 7.71 -1.56
C THR A 35 8.16 7.97 -1.00
N GLY A 36 9.09 8.33 -1.87
CA GLY A 36 10.40 8.79 -1.46
C GLY A 36 10.37 10.23 -0.98
N VAL A 37 11.51 10.71 -0.53
CA VAL A 37 11.65 12.09 -0.03
C VAL A 37 12.44 12.95 -1.03
N GLY A 38 12.24 14.25 -0.96
CA GLY A 38 12.98 15.21 -1.77
C GLY A 38 12.37 15.42 -3.15
N THR A 39 13.20 15.96 -4.05
CA THR A 39 12.74 16.40 -5.37
C THR A 39 12.69 15.30 -6.42
N ASP A 40 13.15 14.09 -6.10
CA ASP A 40 13.32 13.04 -7.09
C ASP A 40 12.01 12.33 -7.48
N ALA A 41 10.92 12.63 -6.81
CA ALA A 41 9.58 12.11 -7.13
C ALA A 41 9.51 10.57 -7.25
N ALA A 42 10.53 9.87 -6.79
CA ALA A 42 10.57 8.41 -6.85
C ALA A 42 9.73 7.79 -5.74
N SER A 43 9.12 6.66 -6.07
CA SER A 43 8.38 5.84 -5.11
C SER A 43 8.99 4.44 -5.09
N TYR A 44 8.67 3.68 -4.06
CA TYR A 44 9.17 2.31 -3.89
C TYR A 44 7.99 1.36 -3.83
N VAL A 45 8.02 0.30 -4.62
CA VAL A 45 6.94 -0.71 -4.68
C VAL A 45 7.53 -2.07 -4.35
N ILE A 46 6.95 -2.74 -3.34
CA ILE A 46 7.31 -4.12 -3.03
C ILE A 46 6.55 -5.05 -3.99
N SER A 47 7.26 -5.92 -4.67
CA SER A 47 6.70 -7.07 -5.37
C SER A 47 6.95 -8.33 -4.54
N ARG A 48 5.89 -9.04 -4.16
CA ARG A 48 6.00 -10.26 -3.35
C ARG A 48 6.48 -11.47 -4.17
N GLY A 49 6.25 -11.45 -5.47
CA GLY A 49 6.85 -12.41 -6.39
C GLY A 49 6.36 -13.83 -6.24
N PHE A 50 5.08 -14.02 -5.95
CA PHE A 50 4.53 -15.36 -5.78
C PHE A 50 4.33 -16.06 -7.13
N GLU A 51 4.78 -17.30 -7.21
CA GLU A 51 4.53 -18.14 -8.38
C GLU A 51 4.26 -19.59 -7.92
N MET A 52 3.05 -20.08 -8.20
CA MET A 52 2.77 -21.49 -8.13
C MET A 52 3.14 -22.12 -9.46
N ILE A 53 4.19 -22.92 -9.47
CA ILE A 53 4.53 -23.71 -10.65
C ILE A 53 3.75 -25.02 -10.53
N PRO A 54 2.83 -25.29 -11.45
CA PRO A 54 2.10 -26.56 -11.42
C PRO A 54 3.06 -27.76 -11.45
N ASN A 55 2.79 -28.74 -10.62
CA ASN A 55 3.56 -30.00 -10.53
C ASN A 55 4.96 -29.88 -9.92
N VAL A 56 5.29 -28.74 -9.31
CA VAL A 56 6.50 -28.65 -8.49
C VAL A 56 6.12 -28.64 -7.03
N HIS A 57 6.68 -29.59 -6.29
CA HIS A 57 6.34 -29.80 -4.88
C HIS A 57 6.74 -28.55 -4.06
N TRP A 58 5.75 -27.76 -3.68
CA TRP A 58 5.87 -26.67 -2.69
C TRP A 58 7.15 -25.83 -2.78
N SER A 59 7.70 -25.61 -3.97
CA SER A 59 8.79 -24.68 -4.09
C SER A 59 8.25 -23.26 -4.23
N ARG A 60 8.42 -22.46 -3.20
CA ARG A 60 8.28 -21.02 -3.32
C ARG A 60 9.48 -20.59 -4.16
N THR A 61 9.23 -20.26 -5.41
CA THR A 61 10.32 -19.88 -6.30
C THR A 61 10.76 -18.44 -6.07
N GLY A 62 9.92 -17.63 -5.43
CA GLY A 62 10.23 -16.23 -5.15
C GLY A 62 10.59 -15.40 -6.39
N VAL A 63 10.23 -15.88 -7.56
CA VAL A 63 10.55 -15.18 -8.82
C VAL A 63 9.80 -13.85 -8.84
N GLY A 64 10.56 -12.77 -8.89
CA GLY A 64 10.01 -11.43 -8.92
C GLY A 64 9.89 -10.75 -7.56
N THR A 65 10.34 -11.41 -6.47
CA THR A 65 10.40 -10.77 -5.14
C THR A 65 11.45 -9.66 -5.16
N ARG A 66 11.03 -8.42 -4.92
CA ARG A 66 11.94 -7.27 -4.94
C ARG A 66 11.27 -5.99 -4.49
N VAL A 67 12.07 -4.96 -4.29
CA VAL A 67 11.60 -3.57 -4.25
C VAL A 67 11.97 -2.93 -5.59
N THR A 68 11.02 -2.23 -6.20
CA THR A 68 11.24 -1.46 -7.43
C THR A 68 11.15 0.02 -7.09
N LYS A 69 12.23 0.79 -7.36
CA LYS A 69 12.22 2.25 -7.30
C LYS A 69 11.71 2.76 -8.65
N VAL A 70 10.66 3.56 -8.63
CA VAL A 70 9.94 3.96 -9.84
C VAL A 70 9.52 5.44 -9.74
N ILE A 71 9.61 6.16 -10.85
CA ILE A 71 8.97 7.47 -11.01
C ILE A 71 7.67 7.21 -11.77
N PHE A 72 6.54 7.60 -11.19
CA PHE A 72 5.24 7.31 -11.80
C PHE A 72 4.85 8.30 -12.91
N GLY A 73 5.50 9.49 -12.95
CA GLY A 73 5.11 10.53 -13.89
C GLY A 73 3.78 11.19 -13.55
N GLY A 74 3.35 12.10 -14.38
CA GLY A 74 2.04 12.77 -14.27
C GLY A 74 0.97 12.13 -15.14
N ILE A 75 1.37 11.47 -16.21
CA ILE A 75 0.48 10.80 -17.16
C ILE A 75 1.11 9.47 -17.63
N SER A 76 0.28 8.62 -18.23
CA SER A 76 0.73 7.35 -18.81
C SER A 76 1.82 7.59 -19.87
N GLY A 77 2.92 6.88 -19.75
CA GLY A 77 4.08 6.98 -20.65
C GLY A 77 5.23 7.79 -20.09
N GLU A 78 5.03 8.46 -18.96
CA GLU A 78 6.11 9.18 -18.26
C GLU A 78 6.75 8.36 -17.16
N GLU A 79 6.20 7.18 -16.87
CA GLU A 79 6.75 6.33 -15.81
C GLU A 79 8.13 5.80 -16.17
N GLU A 80 9.03 5.81 -15.18
CA GLU A 80 10.41 5.37 -15.36
C GLU A 80 10.81 4.39 -14.27
N LEU A 81 11.34 3.24 -14.65
CA LEU A 81 11.94 2.30 -13.72
C LEU A 81 13.37 2.79 -13.41
N VAL A 82 13.63 3.15 -12.17
CA VAL A 82 14.94 3.69 -11.76
C VAL A 82 15.89 2.55 -11.40
N THR A 83 15.51 1.69 -10.45
CA THR A 83 16.33 0.53 -10.05
C THR A 83 15.46 -0.52 -9.35
N GLU A 84 16.05 -1.70 -9.19
CA GLU A 84 15.43 -2.81 -8.44
C GLU A 84 16.44 -3.36 -7.45
N PHE A 85 15.98 -3.73 -6.25
CA PHE A 85 16.87 -4.30 -5.24
C PHE A 85 16.14 -5.30 -4.36
N GLY A 86 16.90 -6.04 -3.59
CA GLY A 86 16.40 -7.17 -2.85
C GLY A 86 16.09 -8.33 -3.79
N LYS A 87 16.05 -9.51 -3.26
CA LYS A 87 15.77 -10.74 -4.01
C LYS A 87 15.20 -11.76 -3.04
N TYR A 88 14.64 -12.82 -3.55
CA TYR A 88 14.18 -13.92 -2.72
C TYR A 88 15.35 -14.55 -1.96
N GLY A 89 15.17 -14.81 -0.66
CA GLY A 89 16.17 -15.47 0.18
C GLY A 89 16.15 -14.99 1.62
N GLU A 90 16.96 -15.66 2.47
CA GLU A 90 17.02 -15.37 3.90
C GLU A 90 18.21 -14.48 4.29
N ASP A 91 19.23 -14.38 3.41
CA ASP A 91 20.42 -13.58 3.68
C ASP A 91 20.06 -12.10 3.96
N PRO A 92 20.90 -11.35 4.65
CA PRO A 92 20.71 -9.90 4.78
C PRO A 92 20.49 -9.22 3.43
N GLY A 93 19.48 -8.35 3.37
CA GLY A 93 19.10 -7.66 2.14
C GLY A 93 18.25 -8.47 1.18
N ARG A 94 17.83 -9.67 1.58
CA ARG A 94 16.90 -10.51 0.81
C ARG A 94 15.56 -10.63 1.53
N PHE A 95 14.54 -11.13 0.84
CA PHE A 95 13.18 -11.24 1.32
C PHE A 95 12.59 -12.63 1.06
N ILE A 96 11.77 -13.10 1.99
CA ILE A 96 10.91 -14.28 1.76
C ILE A 96 9.48 -13.83 1.50
N TRP A 97 8.93 -12.98 2.38
CA TRP A 97 7.54 -12.52 2.29
C TRP A 97 7.45 -11.04 2.68
N PRO A 98 8.02 -10.16 1.86
CA PRO A 98 8.00 -8.73 2.20
C PRO A 98 6.58 -8.19 2.18
N ALA A 99 6.24 -7.33 3.15
CA ALA A 99 4.87 -6.90 3.38
C ALA A 99 4.68 -5.38 3.45
N GLY A 100 5.52 -4.67 4.19
CA GLY A 100 5.39 -3.24 4.38
C GLY A 100 6.65 -2.48 4.01
N ILE A 101 6.49 -1.21 3.61
CA ILE A 101 7.61 -0.36 3.19
C ILE A 101 7.37 1.08 3.66
N ALA A 102 8.43 1.72 4.15
CA ALA A 102 8.41 3.14 4.53
C ALA A 102 9.76 3.77 4.22
N VAL A 103 9.79 5.10 4.17
CA VAL A 103 11.00 5.86 3.84
C VAL A 103 11.18 6.93 4.91
N ASP A 104 12.39 7.07 5.45
CA ASP A 104 12.67 8.08 6.47
C ASP A 104 13.05 9.43 5.85
N SER A 105 13.26 10.43 6.70
CA SER A 105 13.57 11.81 6.27
C SER A 105 14.87 11.94 5.48
N GLN A 106 15.76 10.95 5.58
CA GLN A 106 17.04 10.92 4.89
C GLN A 106 17.00 10.08 3.60
N GLY A 107 15.84 9.46 3.33
CA GLY A 107 15.64 8.63 2.14
C GLY A 107 16.05 7.17 2.33
N ALA A 108 16.31 6.73 3.56
CA ALA A 108 16.53 5.31 3.80
C ALA A 108 15.20 4.54 3.74
N VAL A 109 15.24 3.35 3.16
CA VAL A 109 14.05 2.54 2.85
C VAL A 109 13.99 1.35 3.81
N TYR A 110 12.89 1.24 4.53
CA TYR A 110 12.61 0.21 5.55
C TYR A 110 11.58 -0.76 4.97
N VAL A 111 11.92 -2.05 5.07
CA VAL A 111 11.05 -3.12 4.51
C VAL A 111 10.85 -4.21 5.55
N UNK A 112 9.59 -4.65 6.06
CA UNK A 112 9.22 -5.52 6.81
C UNK A 112 9.14 -6.67 6.13
N ASP A 113 9.50 -7.75 6.61
CA ASP A 113 9.30 -9.10 6.07
C ASP A 113 8.57 -9.95 7.10
N GLU A 114 7.31 -10.32 6.78
CA GLU A 114 6.45 -11.03 7.73
C GLU A 114 6.87 -12.50 7.97
N TRP A 115 7.67 -13.08 7.09
CA TRP A 115 8.18 -14.45 7.29
C TRP A 115 9.47 -14.45 8.08
N LEU A 116 10.36 -13.49 7.78
CA LEU A 116 11.66 -13.40 8.45
C LEU A 116 11.58 -12.65 9.78
N ASN A 117 10.42 -12.04 10.08
CA ASN A 117 10.18 -11.29 11.31
C ASN A 117 11.25 -10.24 11.55
N ARG A 118 11.55 -9.47 10.50
CA ARG A 118 12.62 -8.46 10.59
C ARG A 118 12.33 -7.24 9.72
N VAL A 119 13.02 -6.17 10.04
CA VAL A 119 13.10 -4.95 9.23
C VAL A 119 14.45 -4.95 8.53
N SER A 120 14.45 -4.83 7.21
CA SER A 120 15.66 -4.64 6.41
C SER A 120 15.73 -3.19 5.95
N ILE A 121 16.89 -2.56 6.03
CA ILE A 121 17.11 -1.15 5.75
C ILE A 121 18.08 -1.00 4.58
N PHE A 122 17.71 -0.14 3.63
CA PHE A 122 18.49 0.14 2.41
C PHE A 122 18.65 1.64 2.28
N ASP A 123 19.68 2.08 1.56
CA ASP A 123 19.71 3.49 1.14
C ASP A 123 18.73 3.70 -0.03
N GLY A 124 18.54 4.95 -0.44
CA GLY A 124 17.59 5.30 -1.49
C GLY A 124 17.90 4.70 -2.87
N ASP A 125 19.08 4.13 -3.06
CA ASP A 125 19.47 3.47 -4.32
C ASP A 125 19.44 1.95 -4.20
N GLY A 126 19.02 1.44 -3.04
CA GLY A 126 18.82 0.01 -2.82
C GLY A 126 20.04 -0.75 -2.31
N LYS A 127 21.07 -0.05 -1.85
CA LYS A 127 22.20 -0.71 -1.19
C LYS A 127 21.80 -1.10 0.24
N PHE A 128 21.94 -2.36 0.58
CA PHE A 128 21.63 -2.87 1.92
C PHE A 128 22.53 -2.20 2.96
N LEU A 129 21.93 -1.73 4.05
CA LEU A 129 22.61 -1.07 5.17
C LEU A 129 22.66 -1.98 6.39
N GLN A 130 21.50 -2.39 6.89
CA GLN A 130 21.39 -3.24 8.08
C GLN A 130 20.03 -3.91 8.14
N CYS A 131 19.87 -4.83 9.08
CA CYS A 131 18.55 -5.37 9.43
C CYS A 131 18.51 -5.68 10.92
N TRP A 132 17.30 -5.66 11.46
CA TRP A 132 17.04 -6.03 12.86
C TRP A 132 15.64 -6.63 12.98
N GLY A 133 15.40 -7.32 14.08
CA GLY A 133 14.15 -7.99 14.41
C GLY A 133 14.44 -9.37 14.97
N THR A 134 13.72 -9.73 16.02
CA THR A 134 13.81 -11.03 16.67
C THR A 134 12.42 -11.68 16.61
N PRO A 135 12.32 -12.90 16.08
CA PRO A 135 11.02 -13.59 16.07
C PRO A 135 10.53 -13.93 17.49
N GLY A 136 9.27 -13.63 17.79
CA GLY A 136 8.66 -13.99 19.05
C GLY A 136 7.50 -13.11 19.46
N ALA A 137 7.02 -13.31 20.71
CA ALA A 137 5.84 -12.62 21.23
C ALA A 137 6.14 -11.62 22.36
N GLU A 138 7.37 -11.61 22.88
CA GLU A 138 7.72 -10.67 23.94
C GLU A 138 7.81 -9.24 23.37
N GLU A 139 7.78 -8.24 24.24
CA GLU A 139 7.96 -6.84 23.80
C GLU A 139 9.31 -6.67 23.10
N GLY A 140 9.30 -6.03 21.94
CA GLY A 140 10.48 -5.87 21.10
C GLY A 140 10.70 -7.02 20.12
N GLU A 141 9.99 -8.15 20.30
CA GLU A 141 10.00 -9.25 19.32
C GLU A 141 8.87 -9.06 18.30
N LEU A 142 8.94 -9.71 17.17
CA LEU A 142 7.99 -9.56 16.05
C LEU A 142 7.45 -10.91 15.62
N ASP A 143 6.15 -10.98 15.27
CA ASP A 143 5.57 -12.14 14.59
C ASP A 143 4.66 -11.67 13.44
N GLY A 144 5.12 -11.89 12.23
CA GLY A 144 4.40 -11.53 11.02
C GLY A 144 4.16 -10.03 10.86
N PRO A 145 5.19 -9.16 11.02
CA PRO A 145 4.98 -7.72 10.87
C PRO A 145 4.55 -7.36 9.46
N SER A 146 3.47 -6.57 9.33
CA SER A 146 2.90 -6.26 8.00
C SER A 146 3.00 -4.77 7.66
N GLY A 147 2.45 -3.87 8.48
CA GLY A 147 2.48 -2.44 8.23
C GLY A 147 3.66 -1.77 8.91
N ILE A 148 4.23 -0.77 8.25
CA ILE A 148 5.32 0.03 8.81
C ILE A 148 5.12 1.50 8.43
N LEU A 149 5.34 2.38 9.38
CA LEU A 149 5.27 3.83 9.24
C LEU A 149 6.52 4.44 9.86
N VAL A 150 7.08 5.46 9.24
CA VAL A 150 8.15 6.29 9.82
C VAL A 150 7.54 7.66 10.15
N ASP A 151 7.69 8.11 11.39
CA ASP A 151 7.14 9.40 11.80
C ASP A 151 8.13 10.56 11.54
N ALA A 152 7.73 11.78 11.91
CA ALA A 152 8.55 12.99 11.69
C ALA A 152 9.86 13.01 12.49
N ASN A 153 10.01 12.12 13.46
CA ASN A 153 11.25 11.99 14.25
C ASN A 153 12.13 10.84 13.74
N ASP A 154 11.73 10.21 12.64
CA ASP A 154 12.33 8.98 12.11
C ASP A 154 12.19 7.77 13.04
N ASP A 155 11.17 7.77 13.93
CA ASP A 155 10.79 6.58 14.69
C ASP A 155 9.84 5.70 13.86
N LEU A 156 9.91 4.39 14.08
CA LEU A 156 9.13 3.41 13.33
C LEU A 156 7.96 2.89 14.16
N TYR A 157 6.77 2.85 13.55
CA TYR A 157 5.62 2.14 14.09
C TYR A 157 5.39 0.92 13.23
N ILE A 158 5.22 -0.25 13.86
CA ILE A 158 5.08 -1.53 13.18
C ILE A 158 3.80 -2.23 13.65
N SER A 159 2.96 -2.61 12.69
CA SER A 159 1.85 -3.52 12.94
C SER A 159 2.42 -4.94 13.10
N ASP A 160 2.50 -5.41 14.33
CA ASP A 160 3.01 -6.73 14.69
C ASP A 160 1.82 -7.70 14.68
N THR A 161 1.45 -8.10 13.48
CA THR A 161 0.15 -8.64 13.10
C THR A 161 -0.29 -9.86 13.89
N ARG A 162 0.57 -10.88 14.02
CA ARG A 162 0.20 -12.11 14.72
C ARG A 162 0.27 -11.97 16.23
N ASN A 163 0.93 -10.92 16.72
CA ASN A 163 0.92 -10.55 18.14
C ASN A 163 -0.21 -9.55 18.46
N HIS A 164 -1.03 -9.18 17.47
CA HIS A 164 -2.23 -8.34 17.64
C HIS A 164 -1.93 -7.00 18.30
N ARG A 165 -0.80 -6.38 17.96
CA ARG A 165 -0.34 -5.13 18.61
C ARG A 165 0.35 -4.21 17.61
N VAL A 166 0.57 -2.96 18.05
CA VAL A 166 1.47 -2.03 17.38
C VAL A 166 2.67 -1.82 18.31
N GLN A 167 3.85 -1.77 17.75
CA GLN A 167 5.06 -1.45 18.50
C GLN A 167 5.77 -0.25 17.88
N LYS A 168 6.31 0.63 18.72
CA LYS A 168 7.11 1.78 18.29
C LYS A 168 8.58 1.49 18.59
N PHE A 169 9.44 1.74 17.61
CA PHE A 169 10.89 1.52 17.70
C PHE A 169 11.66 2.75 17.22
N THR A 170 12.88 2.90 17.70
CA THR A 170 13.84 3.78 17.02
C THR A 170 14.21 3.16 15.66
N LYS A 171 14.81 3.94 14.79
CA LYS A 171 15.27 3.43 13.48
C LYS A 171 16.28 2.27 13.59
N ASP A 172 16.94 2.13 14.74
CA ASP A 172 17.92 1.07 14.98
C ASP A 172 17.31 -0.15 15.69
N GLY A 173 15.98 -0.17 15.87
CA GLY A 173 15.26 -1.32 16.42
C GLY A 173 15.19 -1.37 17.93
N VAL A 174 15.41 -0.26 18.62
CA VAL A 174 15.22 -0.22 20.09
C VAL A 174 13.76 0.07 20.38
N LEU A 175 13.10 -0.81 21.15
CA LEU A 175 11.70 -0.66 21.50
C LEU A 175 11.48 0.60 22.35
N MET A 176 10.46 1.37 22.01
CA MET A 176 10.06 2.58 22.72
C MET A 176 8.69 2.42 23.39
N ALA A 177 7.76 1.75 22.73
CA ALA A 177 6.40 1.55 23.24
C ALA A 177 5.72 0.38 22.53
N ALA A 178 4.67 -0.18 23.17
CA ALA A 178 3.83 -1.22 22.58
C ALA A 178 2.42 -1.07 23.14
N TRP A 179 1.42 -1.29 22.29
CA TRP A 179 0.02 -1.26 22.70
C TRP A 179 -0.84 -2.14 21.79
N GLY A 180 -2.05 -2.45 22.26
CA GLY A 180 -2.96 -3.33 21.57
C GLY A 180 -3.19 -4.60 22.37
N GLY A 181 -3.34 -5.69 21.69
CA GLY A 181 -3.63 -7.01 22.24
C GLY A 181 -4.91 -7.57 21.64
N LEU A 182 -4.99 -8.88 21.51
CA LEU A 182 -6.10 -9.57 20.85
C LEU A 182 -7.45 -9.21 21.48
N GLY A 183 -8.36 -8.74 20.64
CA GLY A 183 -9.73 -8.45 21.05
C GLY A 183 -10.45 -7.53 20.09
N SER A 184 -11.69 -7.18 20.43
CA SER A 184 -12.55 -6.31 19.60
C SER A 184 -12.99 -5.04 20.33
N GLY A 185 -12.54 -4.82 21.56
CA GLY A 185 -12.83 -3.59 22.30
C GLY A 185 -12.04 -2.39 21.78
N GLU A 186 -12.25 -1.24 22.41
CA GLU A 186 -11.49 -0.01 22.13
C GLU A 186 -10.01 -0.24 22.47
N GLY A 187 -9.13 0.06 21.52
CA GLY A 187 -7.69 -0.12 21.69
C GLY A 187 -7.19 -1.55 21.52
N GLN A 188 -8.11 -2.54 21.50
CA GLN A 188 -7.74 -3.92 21.20
C GLN A 188 -7.71 -4.12 19.69
N LEU A 189 -6.88 -5.04 19.22
CA LEU A 189 -6.66 -5.27 17.79
C LEU A 189 -6.77 -6.75 17.46
N ASP A 190 -7.25 -7.06 16.26
CA ASP A 190 -7.14 -8.42 15.74
C ASP A 190 -6.47 -8.40 14.37
N SER A 191 -5.23 -8.87 14.36
CA SER A 191 -4.41 -8.95 13.16
C SER A 191 -4.28 -7.57 12.47
N PRO A 192 -3.78 -6.53 13.18
CA PRO A 192 -3.61 -5.21 12.56
C PRO A 192 -2.70 -5.31 11.34
N TRP A 193 -3.05 -4.57 10.28
CA TRP A 193 -2.30 -4.65 9.02
C TRP A 193 -1.67 -3.30 8.67
N GLY A 194 -2.36 -2.43 7.92
CA GLY A 194 -1.83 -1.14 7.53
C GLY A 194 -1.77 -0.15 8.69
N ILE A 195 -0.83 0.78 8.62
CA ILE A 195 -0.67 1.86 9.60
C ILE A 195 -0.25 3.14 8.88
N ALA A 196 -0.86 4.27 9.26
CA ALA A 196 -0.54 5.59 8.71
C ALA A 196 -0.68 6.65 9.80
N SER A 197 -0.18 7.84 9.54
CA SER A 197 -0.37 8.98 10.46
C SER A 197 -0.94 10.19 9.73
N ASP A 198 -1.65 11.04 10.47
CA ASP A 198 -2.03 12.36 9.97
C ASP A 198 -0.95 13.41 10.30
N SER A 199 -1.18 14.65 9.88
CA SER A 199 -0.23 15.73 10.10
C SER A 199 -0.06 16.14 11.55
N GLU A 200 -0.96 15.72 12.44
CA GLU A 200 -0.89 15.97 13.88
C GLU A 200 -0.19 14.82 14.62
N GLY A 201 0.13 13.73 13.90
CA GLY A 201 0.81 12.56 14.46
C GLY A 201 -0.13 11.48 14.98
N TYR A 202 -1.45 11.65 14.86
CA TYR A 202 -2.38 10.57 15.22
C TYR A 202 -2.20 9.40 14.26
N LEU A 203 -2.28 8.20 14.80
CA LEU A 203 -2.06 6.97 14.05
C LEU A 203 -3.40 6.33 13.67
N TYR A 204 -3.45 5.80 12.47
CA TYR A 204 -4.61 5.07 11.94
C TYR A 204 -4.16 3.65 11.64
N VAL A 205 -4.82 2.68 12.25
CA VAL A 205 -4.44 1.26 12.16
C VAL A 205 -5.60 0.48 11.56
N SER A 206 -5.34 -0.24 10.49
CA SER A 206 -6.32 -1.18 9.90
C SER A 206 -6.41 -2.41 10.81
N ASP A 207 -7.51 -2.50 11.55
CA ASP A 207 -7.82 -3.60 12.47
C ASP A 207 -8.52 -4.69 11.64
N HIS A 208 -7.71 -5.47 10.92
CA HIS A 208 -8.06 -6.29 9.76
C HIS A 208 -9.20 -7.26 10.04
N MET A 209 -9.08 -8.06 11.09
CA MET A 209 -10.08 -9.09 11.40
C MET A 209 -11.29 -8.53 12.16
N ASN A 210 -11.19 -7.29 12.67
CA ASN A 210 -12.31 -6.58 13.28
C ASN A 210 -13.04 -5.66 12.28
N HIS A 211 -12.63 -5.64 11.01
CA HIS A 211 -13.32 -4.94 9.92
C HIS A 211 -13.49 -3.44 10.17
N ARG A 212 -12.48 -2.80 10.79
CA ARG A 212 -12.52 -1.37 11.16
C ARG A 212 -11.15 -0.74 11.05
N VAL A 213 -11.10 0.58 11.15
CA VAL A 213 -9.88 1.35 11.36
C VAL A 213 -9.96 1.96 12.75
N GLN A 214 -8.89 1.89 13.52
CA GLN A 214 -8.82 2.57 14.81
C GLN A 214 -7.80 3.71 14.76
N LYS A 215 -8.16 4.83 15.39
CA LYS A 215 -7.29 6.00 15.53
C LYS A 215 -6.72 6.02 16.94
N PHE A 216 -5.40 6.28 17.04
CA PHE A 216 -4.66 6.35 18.31
C PHE A 216 -3.86 7.65 18.40
N THR A 217 -3.52 8.06 19.61
CA THR A 217 -2.50 9.10 19.81
C THR A 217 -1.11 8.52 19.45
N PRO A 218 -0.10 9.37 19.28
CA PRO A 218 1.27 8.87 19.07
C PRO A 218 1.80 7.97 20.20
N GLU A 219 1.20 8.07 21.39
CA GLU A 219 1.55 7.25 22.56
C GLU A 219 0.76 5.94 22.62
N GLY A 220 -0.20 5.73 21.68
CA GLY A 220 -0.98 4.51 21.61
C GLY A 220 -2.30 4.52 22.37
N GLU A 221 -2.79 5.69 22.80
CA GLU A 221 -4.10 5.80 23.45
C GLU A 221 -5.20 5.81 22.40
N PHE A 222 -6.24 5.03 22.60
CA PHE A 222 -7.41 4.97 21.70
C PHE A 222 -8.12 6.32 21.63
N VAL A 223 -8.46 6.75 20.41
CA VAL A 223 -9.17 8.01 20.17
C VAL A 223 -10.55 7.75 19.54
N ALA A 224 -10.59 6.92 18.49
CA ALA A 224 -11.84 6.69 17.74
C ALA A 224 -11.71 5.44 16.87
N SER A 225 -12.85 4.94 16.41
CA SER A 225 -12.85 3.89 15.38
C SER A 225 -13.96 4.14 14.38
N PHE A 226 -13.80 3.62 13.16
CA PHE A 226 -14.81 3.70 12.13
C PHE A 226 -14.71 2.50 11.20
N GLY A 227 -15.82 2.23 10.51
CA GLY A 227 -15.95 1.00 9.75
C GLY A 227 -16.61 -0.10 10.59
N SER A 228 -17.22 -1.04 9.91
CA SER A 228 -17.83 -2.23 10.49
C SER A 228 -17.94 -3.29 9.40
N GLU A 229 -18.08 -4.54 9.78
CA GLU A 229 -18.16 -5.64 8.81
C GLU A 229 -19.29 -5.44 7.81
N GLY A 230 -18.99 -5.55 6.52
CA GLY A 230 -20.00 -5.54 5.48
C GLY A 230 -19.51 -5.08 4.12
N THR A 231 -20.47 -4.86 3.21
CA THR A 231 -20.20 -4.46 1.80
C THR A 231 -20.82 -3.10 1.45
N GLY A 232 -21.52 -2.49 2.37
CA GLY A 232 -22.18 -1.19 2.19
C GLY A 232 -21.22 -0.01 2.25
N ARG A 233 -21.81 1.20 2.28
CA ARG A 233 -21.05 2.45 2.42
C ARG A 233 -20.56 2.58 3.86
N GLY A 234 -19.26 2.75 4.02
CA GLY A 234 -18.64 2.85 5.33
C GLY A 234 -18.42 1.50 6.01
N GLU A 235 -18.92 0.40 5.44
CA GLU A 235 -18.63 -0.95 5.91
C GLU A 235 -17.35 -1.46 5.24
N LEU A 236 -16.60 -2.30 5.93
CA LEU A 236 -15.30 -2.78 5.48
C LEU A 236 -15.25 -4.31 5.52
N GLY A 237 -14.58 -4.90 4.53
CA GLY A 237 -14.30 -6.32 4.48
C GLY A 237 -12.80 -6.57 4.62
N ARG A 238 -12.31 -6.69 5.86
CA ARG A 238 -10.89 -6.90 6.13
C ARG A 238 -10.00 -5.78 5.55
N PRO A 239 -10.05 -4.57 6.14
CA PRO A 239 -9.20 -3.47 5.68
C PRO A 239 -7.72 -3.83 5.76
N SER A 240 -6.96 -3.48 4.72
CA SER A 240 -5.52 -3.73 4.65
C SER A 240 -4.73 -2.42 4.75
N GLY A 241 -4.37 -1.79 3.65
CA GLY A 241 -3.66 -0.51 3.67
C GLY A 241 -4.54 0.64 4.14
N VAL A 242 -3.94 1.62 4.80
CA VAL A 242 -4.58 2.88 5.19
C VAL A 242 -3.62 4.03 4.92
N ALA A 243 -4.15 5.17 4.48
CA ALA A 243 -3.36 6.41 4.31
C ALA A 243 -4.23 7.61 4.71
N VAL A 244 -3.56 8.68 5.09
CA VAL A 244 -4.24 9.93 5.46
C VAL A 244 -3.61 11.07 4.66
N ASP A 245 -4.42 11.94 4.09
CA ASP A 245 -3.91 13.08 3.34
C ASP A 245 -3.85 14.34 4.22
N PRO A 246 -3.26 15.44 3.71
CA PRO A 246 -3.14 16.67 4.52
C PRO A 246 -4.46 17.32 4.94
N ASP A 247 -5.58 16.97 4.31
CA ASP A 247 -6.91 17.46 4.72
C ASP A 247 -7.53 16.58 5.81
N GLY A 248 -6.84 15.49 6.18
CA GLY A 248 -7.34 14.52 7.17
C GLY A 248 -8.28 13.48 6.58
N ASP A 249 -8.43 13.42 5.26
CA ASP A 249 -9.24 12.36 4.63
C ASP A 249 -8.49 11.04 4.72
N VAL A 250 -9.19 9.99 5.13
CA VAL A 250 -8.62 8.66 5.39
C VAL A 250 -9.03 7.71 4.26
N TYR A 251 -8.04 7.12 3.62
CA TYR A 251 -8.19 6.17 2.51
C TYR A 251 -7.94 4.77 3.04
N VAL A 252 -8.83 3.83 2.76
CA VAL A 252 -8.74 2.46 3.29
C VAL A 252 -8.89 1.46 2.15
N CYS A 253 -7.89 0.61 1.97
CA CYS A 253 -8.01 -0.56 1.10
C CYS A 253 -8.99 -1.54 1.74
N ASP A 254 -10.18 -1.64 1.17
CA ASP A 254 -11.23 -2.56 1.60
C ASP A 254 -11.00 -3.88 0.85
N TRP A 255 -10.02 -4.64 1.33
CA TRP A 255 -9.33 -5.71 0.62
C TRP A 255 -10.27 -6.78 0.07
N SER A 256 -11.14 -7.34 0.92
CA SER A 256 -12.02 -8.41 0.44
C SER A 256 -13.21 -7.92 -0.37
N ASN A 257 -13.46 -6.60 -0.39
CA ASN A 257 -14.52 -5.99 -1.20
C ASN A 257 -13.98 -5.35 -2.50
N ASN A 258 -12.69 -5.49 -2.77
CA ASN A 258 -12.05 -5.04 -4.01
C ASN A 258 -12.30 -3.55 -4.30
N ARG A 259 -12.10 -2.70 -3.29
CA ARG A 259 -12.35 -1.25 -3.42
C ARG A 259 -11.47 -0.46 -2.44
N VAL A 260 -11.41 0.85 -2.64
CA VAL A 260 -10.86 1.78 -1.64
C VAL A 260 -12.04 2.62 -1.15
N GLN A 261 -12.20 2.73 0.15
CA GLN A 261 -13.19 3.63 0.74
C GLN A 261 -12.49 4.86 1.32
N VAL A 262 -13.14 6.01 1.20
CA VAL A 262 -12.62 7.29 1.67
C VAL A 262 -13.55 7.79 2.78
N PHE A 263 -12.94 8.17 3.91
CA PHE A 263 -13.63 8.72 5.07
C PHE A 263 -13.08 10.11 5.36
N GLY A 264 -13.90 10.96 5.93
CA GLY A 264 -13.45 12.27 6.40
C GLY A 264 -12.70 12.17 7.72
N PRO A 265 -12.12 13.28 8.18
CA PRO A 265 -11.38 13.29 9.45
C PRO A 265 -12.25 12.96 10.67
N ASP A 266 -13.57 13.06 10.53
CA ASP A 266 -14.55 12.69 11.57
C ASP A 266 -15.00 11.22 11.45
N GLY A 267 -14.40 10.43 10.56
CA GLY A 267 -14.74 9.03 10.33
C GLY A 267 -15.98 8.79 9.48
N ARG A 268 -16.60 9.84 8.96
CA ARG A 268 -17.79 9.69 8.10
C ARG A 268 -17.39 9.25 6.70
N PHE A 269 -18.12 8.29 6.15
CA PHE A 269 -17.93 7.84 4.78
C PHE A 269 -18.12 9.00 3.78
N ILE A 270 -17.17 9.15 2.86
CA ILE A 270 -17.22 10.14 1.77
C ILE A 270 -17.56 9.45 0.46
N THR A 271 -16.73 8.50 0.01
CA THR A 271 -16.91 7.89 -1.30
C THR A 271 -16.17 6.55 -1.41
N THR A 272 -16.37 5.87 -2.54
CA THR A 272 -15.71 4.60 -2.86
C THR A 272 -15.02 4.73 -4.22
N LEU A 273 -13.72 4.41 -4.28
CA LEU A 273 -13.00 4.23 -5.55
C LEU A 273 -13.00 2.73 -5.86
N ARG A 274 -13.40 2.37 -7.08
CA ARG A 274 -13.56 0.95 -7.46
C ARG A 274 -12.50 0.45 -8.44
N GLY A 275 -11.61 1.34 -8.85
CA GLY A 275 -10.64 1.03 -9.90
C GLY A 275 -11.18 1.48 -11.26
N ASP A 276 -10.38 2.26 -11.96
CA ASP A 276 -10.80 2.92 -13.19
C ASP A 276 -9.76 2.79 -14.31
N ALA A 277 -8.92 1.76 -14.27
CA ALA A 277 -7.85 1.53 -15.25
C ALA A 277 -8.43 1.00 -16.57
N TYR A 278 -9.26 1.80 -17.23
CA TYR A 278 -9.94 1.47 -18.48
C TYR A 278 -8.98 1.28 -19.66
N GLU A 279 -7.75 1.73 -19.53
CA GLU A 279 -6.69 1.50 -20.50
C GLU A 279 -5.57 0.68 -19.87
N LEU A 280 -4.87 -0.06 -20.70
CA LEU A 280 -3.63 -0.71 -20.26
C LEU A 280 -2.60 0.36 -19.87
N SER A 281 -1.79 0.07 -18.86
CA SER A 281 -0.62 0.89 -18.57
C SER A 281 0.32 0.93 -19.79
N HIS A 282 1.20 1.91 -19.84
CA HIS A 282 2.16 2.02 -20.93
C HIS A 282 3.01 0.74 -21.06
N TRP A 283 3.54 0.24 -19.95
CA TRP A 283 4.37 -0.97 -19.96
C TRP A 283 3.58 -2.19 -20.47
N ALA A 284 2.29 -2.29 -20.11
CA ALA A 284 1.44 -3.39 -20.59
C ALA A 284 1.13 -3.23 -22.09
N LYS A 285 0.89 -2.00 -22.56
CA LYS A 285 0.67 -1.73 -23.99
C LYS A 285 1.87 -2.19 -24.84
N MET A 286 3.09 -1.89 -24.37
CA MET A 286 4.30 -2.32 -25.08
C MET A 286 4.37 -3.85 -25.20
N THR A 287 4.03 -4.56 -24.12
CA THR A 287 4.06 -6.03 -24.11
C THR A 287 2.98 -6.60 -25.04
N VAL A 288 1.76 -6.09 -24.95
CA VAL A 288 0.63 -6.59 -25.77
C VAL A 288 0.88 -6.32 -27.26
N ALA A 289 1.44 -5.14 -27.58
CA ALA A 289 1.69 -4.75 -28.99
C ALA A 289 2.64 -5.70 -29.72
N THR A 290 3.54 -6.38 -28.98
CA THR A 290 4.45 -7.34 -29.60
C THR A 290 3.83 -8.73 -29.83
N ASN A 291 2.56 -8.93 -29.42
CA ASN A 291 1.91 -10.24 -29.49
C ASN A 291 0.53 -10.10 -30.17
N PRO A 292 0.44 -10.41 -31.49
CA PRO A 292 -0.84 -10.28 -32.22
C PRO A 292 -1.99 -11.10 -31.62
N ASP A 293 -1.71 -12.26 -31.06
CA ASP A 293 -2.74 -13.07 -30.41
C ASP A 293 -3.29 -12.40 -29.14
N ALA A 294 -2.44 -11.74 -28.36
CA ALA A 294 -2.89 -10.98 -27.20
C ALA A 294 -3.79 -9.82 -27.62
N VAL A 295 -3.42 -9.11 -28.70
CA VAL A 295 -4.24 -8.02 -29.25
C VAL A 295 -5.61 -8.55 -29.66
N ARG A 296 -5.65 -9.69 -30.38
CA ARG A 296 -6.91 -10.31 -30.82
C ARG A 296 -7.77 -10.71 -29.62
N ARG A 297 -7.21 -11.43 -28.66
CA ARG A 297 -7.94 -11.92 -27.48
C ARG A 297 -8.54 -10.80 -26.66
N ARG A 298 -7.81 -9.69 -26.52
CA ARG A 298 -8.34 -8.53 -25.78
C ARG A 298 -9.62 -7.98 -26.41
N ARG A 299 -9.70 -7.98 -27.75
CA ARG A 299 -10.92 -7.54 -28.46
C ARG A 299 -12.11 -8.47 -28.24
N GLU A 300 -11.83 -9.71 -27.86
CA GLU A 300 -12.85 -10.74 -27.66
C GLU A 300 -13.34 -10.81 -26.19
N VAL A 301 -12.77 -10.01 -25.27
CA VAL A 301 -13.18 -10.00 -23.86
C VAL A 301 -14.62 -9.48 -23.75
N PRO A 302 -15.56 -10.31 -23.25
CA PRO A 302 -16.98 -9.90 -23.22
C PRO A 302 -17.27 -8.73 -22.27
N ASN A 303 -16.53 -8.62 -21.19
CA ASN A 303 -16.75 -7.54 -20.19
C ASN A 303 -15.39 -6.98 -19.72
N PRO A 304 -14.84 -6.03 -20.47
CA PRO A 304 -13.55 -5.46 -20.10
C PRO A 304 -13.58 -4.64 -18.80
N GLN A 305 -14.76 -4.22 -18.33
CA GLN A 305 -14.87 -3.45 -17.09
C GLN A 305 -14.33 -4.20 -15.87
N VAL A 306 -14.41 -5.52 -15.87
CA VAL A 306 -13.86 -6.35 -14.80
C VAL A 306 -12.35 -6.12 -14.65
N GLU A 307 -11.66 -5.90 -15.77
CA GLU A 307 -10.21 -5.65 -15.75
C GLU A 307 -9.85 -4.25 -15.23
N TRP A 308 -10.77 -3.30 -15.31
CA TRP A 308 -10.53 -1.93 -14.87
C TRP A 308 -10.51 -1.83 -13.33
N ARG A 309 -11.32 -2.66 -12.69
CA ARG A 309 -11.57 -2.60 -11.25
C ARG A 309 -10.39 -3.12 -10.46
N PHE A 310 -10.30 -2.67 -9.21
CA PHE A 310 -9.34 -3.23 -8.26
C PHE A 310 -9.59 -4.73 -8.06
N ASP A 311 -8.51 -5.43 -7.76
CA ASP A 311 -8.59 -6.85 -7.39
C ASP A 311 -7.61 -7.07 -6.24
N MET A 312 -8.17 -7.17 -5.03
CA MET A 312 -7.42 -7.29 -3.77
C MET A 312 -6.40 -6.15 -3.58
N PRO A 313 -6.88 -4.87 -3.55
CA PRO A 313 -5.95 -3.77 -3.28
C PRO A 313 -5.38 -3.96 -1.87
N SER A 314 -4.06 -4.05 -1.76
CA SER A 314 -3.42 -4.41 -0.48
C SER A 314 -2.90 -3.21 0.29
N ASP A 315 -2.45 -2.17 -0.42
CA ASP A 315 -1.83 -1.02 0.21
C ASP A 315 -2.07 0.24 -0.63
N LEU A 316 -1.88 1.39 0.02
CA LEU A 316 -2.01 2.68 -0.64
C LEU A 316 -1.23 3.74 0.12
N VAL A 317 -0.81 4.78 -0.58
CA VAL A 317 -0.14 5.92 0.03
C VAL A 317 -0.64 7.21 -0.63
N PHE A 318 -0.77 8.28 0.13
CA PHE A 318 -1.06 9.59 -0.43
C PHE A 318 0.26 10.31 -0.71
N ASP A 319 0.54 10.55 -1.97
CA ASP A 319 1.71 11.30 -2.45
C ASP A 319 1.39 12.78 -2.30
N THR A 320 1.76 13.34 -1.16
CA THR A 320 1.46 14.74 -0.80
C THR A 320 2.11 15.73 -1.76
N ALA A 321 3.31 15.41 -2.27
CA ALA A 321 4.03 16.30 -3.18
C ALA A 321 3.29 16.50 -4.50
N ASN A 322 2.57 15.47 -4.96
CA ASN A 322 1.86 15.50 -6.24
C ASN A 322 0.33 15.48 -6.07
N GLU A 323 -0.16 15.57 -4.84
CA GLU A 323 -1.59 15.57 -4.50
C GLU A 323 -2.35 14.40 -5.14
N ARG A 324 -1.85 13.18 -4.93
CA ARG A 324 -2.43 12.00 -5.56
C ARG A 324 -2.34 10.76 -4.67
N LEU A 325 -3.30 9.86 -4.88
CA LEU A 325 -3.35 8.57 -4.20
C LEU A 325 -2.76 7.51 -5.12
N LEU A 326 -1.84 6.72 -4.59
CA LEU A 326 -1.23 5.56 -5.26
C LEU A 326 -1.80 4.31 -4.61
N VAL A 327 -2.42 3.41 -5.39
CA VAL A 327 -3.07 2.20 -4.86
C VAL A 327 -2.43 0.94 -5.46
N ALA A 328 -1.90 0.07 -4.62
CA ALA A 328 -1.34 -1.22 -5.03
C ALA A 328 -2.48 -2.20 -5.36
N ASP A 329 -2.75 -2.37 -6.65
CA ASP A 329 -3.79 -3.24 -7.21
C ASP A 329 -3.17 -4.61 -7.44
N THR A 330 -3.08 -5.40 -6.38
CA THR A 330 -2.18 -6.54 -6.24
C THR A 330 -2.39 -7.62 -7.28
N GLN A 331 -3.62 -8.11 -7.44
CA GLN A 331 -3.90 -9.19 -8.39
C GLN A 331 -3.84 -8.70 -9.84
N ARG A 332 -3.98 -7.38 -10.05
CA ARG A 332 -3.86 -6.78 -11.39
C ARG A 332 -2.43 -6.39 -11.74
N GLN A 333 -1.47 -6.59 -10.84
CA GLN A 333 -0.03 -6.39 -11.11
C GLN A 333 0.31 -4.94 -11.49
N ARG A 334 -0.34 -3.97 -10.82
CA ARG A 334 -0.21 -2.55 -11.18
C ARG A 334 -0.44 -1.65 -9.98
N ILE A 335 -0.06 -0.38 -10.13
CA ILE A 335 -0.45 0.71 -9.23
C ILE A 335 -1.47 1.56 -10.01
N GLN A 336 -2.62 1.86 -9.41
CA GLN A 336 -3.60 2.81 -9.97
C GLN A 336 -3.42 4.15 -9.27
N ILE A 337 -3.46 5.24 -10.04
CA ILE A 337 -3.14 6.60 -9.59
C ILE A 337 -4.36 7.49 -9.75
N TYR A 338 -4.75 8.17 -8.65
CA TYR A 338 -5.87 9.11 -8.61
C TYR A 338 -5.37 10.47 -8.13
N ASN A 339 -5.57 11.52 -8.92
CA ASN A 339 -5.28 12.88 -8.51
C ASN A 339 -6.42 13.41 -7.64
N LYS A 340 -6.09 14.06 -6.53
CA LYS A 340 -7.05 14.81 -5.72
C LYS A 340 -7.00 16.27 -6.17
N LEU A 341 -8.09 16.75 -6.79
CA LEU A 341 -8.12 18.10 -7.37
C LEU A 341 -8.65 19.09 -6.35
N ARG A 342 -7.86 20.14 -6.06
CA ARG A 342 -8.23 21.14 -5.06
C ARG A 342 -9.09 22.28 -5.63
N ASP A 343 -8.78 22.71 -6.85
CA ASP A 343 -9.42 23.91 -7.45
C ASP A 343 -10.43 23.56 -8.54
N TYR A 344 -11.18 22.48 -8.32
CA TYR A 344 -12.18 22.04 -9.29
C TYR A 344 -13.44 22.89 -9.20
N ALA A 345 -13.65 23.76 -10.21
CA ALA A 345 -14.87 24.53 -10.33
C ALA A 345 -15.94 23.65 -10.98
N ILE A 346 -17.00 23.33 -10.23
CA ILE A 346 -18.16 22.65 -10.80
C ILE A 346 -18.79 23.61 -11.83
N PRO A 347 -18.85 23.22 -13.12
CA PRO A 347 -19.46 24.11 -14.11
C PRO A 347 -20.89 24.44 -13.69
N SER A 348 -21.21 25.72 -13.56
CA SER A 348 -22.58 26.13 -13.28
C SER A 348 -23.46 25.68 -14.44
N ARG A 349 -24.46 24.88 -14.15
CA ARG A 349 -25.48 24.58 -15.15
C ARG A 349 -26.22 25.90 -15.43
N THR A 350 -25.94 26.47 -16.59
CA THR A 350 -26.82 27.50 -17.11
C THR A 350 -28.10 26.78 -17.52
N ILE A 351 -29.16 27.00 -16.78
CA ILE A 351 -30.51 26.48 -17.12
C ILE A 351 -31.03 27.29 -18.30
#